data_3bf2c9d1907961dab0e7056b4d8a0ce3
#
_entry.id   3bf2c9d1907961dab0e7056b4d8a0ce3
#
_cell.length_a   1.000
_cell.length_b   1.000
_cell.length_c   1.000
_cell.angle_alpha   90.00
_cell.angle_beta   90.00
_cell.angle_gamma   90.00
#
_symmetry.space_group_name_H-M   'P 1'
#
loop_
_entity.id
_entity.type
_entity.pdbx_description
1 polymer ?
#
loop_
_entity_poly.entity_id
_entity_poly.type
_entity_poly.pdbx_seq_one_letter_code
_entity_poly.pdbx_strand_id
1 'polypeptide(L)'
;YDGTRSSSSESSVNYSIQEYVNDSISTLVDASDKNGIPHPNIITESGRALTAHHSVLIFEVLETTTLPEWDDDEEVTEEDHELVQELYGIWDTLNQNKMLEAWHDAQQIREEALDLFSHGIVDLKTRAQIERLYWSVMREVNQIAGGLKHAPDELRGLPKLLADKYFCNFSLFQSLPDSW
;
A
#
# COMPACT_ATOMS: atom_id res chain seq x y z
N TYR A 1 11.52 13.88 5.82
CA TYR A 1 11.17 13.15 7.05
C TYR A 1 9.66 13.11 7.21
N ASP A 2 9.12 11.93 7.21
CA ASP A 2 7.67 11.68 7.28
C ASP A 2 7.18 11.42 8.73
N GLY A 3 8.01 11.72 9.69
CA GLY A 3 7.74 11.48 11.09
C GLY A 3 7.79 9.99 11.45
N THR A 4 7.00 9.62 12.44
CA THR A 4 6.86 8.22 12.89
C THR A 4 5.70 7.49 12.20
N ARG A 5 5.10 8.09 11.16
CA ARG A 5 3.97 7.52 10.45
C ARG A 5 4.41 6.44 9.48
N SER A 6 3.71 5.31 9.46
CA SER A 6 3.75 4.42 8.32
C SER A 6 2.62 4.82 7.36
N SER A 7 2.95 5.01 6.10
CA SER A 7 2.00 5.34 5.05
C SER A 7 1.92 4.20 4.03
N SER A 8 0.72 3.97 3.48
CA SER A 8 0.54 3.08 2.33
C SER A 8 0.92 3.74 1.00
N SER A 9 1.25 5.04 1.01
CA SER A 9 1.67 5.76 -0.20
C SER A 9 3.11 5.39 -0.57
N GLU A 10 3.33 5.00 -1.82
CA GLU A 10 4.67 4.69 -2.35
C GLU A 10 5.60 5.92 -2.36
N SER A 11 5.02 7.13 -2.37
CA SER A 11 5.78 8.39 -2.31
C SER A 11 6.24 8.76 -0.89
N SER A 12 5.80 8.03 0.13
CA SER A 12 6.17 8.29 1.52
C SER A 12 7.50 7.65 1.86
N VAL A 13 8.51 8.47 2.15
CA VAL A 13 9.80 8.01 2.68
C VAL A 13 9.71 8.00 4.20
N ASN A 14 9.66 6.82 4.77
CA ASN A 14 9.46 6.63 6.20
C ASN A 14 10.74 6.08 6.85
N TYR A 15 11.36 6.89 7.72
CA TYR A 15 12.50 6.47 8.53
C TYR A 15 12.32 6.95 9.98
N SER A 16 12.87 6.21 10.92
CA SER A 16 12.78 6.55 12.34
C SER A 16 13.72 7.71 12.70
N ILE A 17 13.44 8.39 13.81
CA ILE A 17 14.34 9.40 14.37
C ILE A 17 15.73 8.80 14.63
N GLN A 18 15.78 7.54 15.08
CA GLN A 18 17.04 6.85 15.34
C GLN A 18 17.87 6.64 14.07
N GLU A 19 17.24 6.23 12.97
CA GLU A 19 17.90 6.09 11.67
C GLU A 19 18.43 7.43 11.18
N TYR A 20 17.63 8.50 11.25
CA TYR A 20 18.06 9.84 10.90
C TYR A 20 19.29 10.30 11.71
N VAL A 21 19.28 10.06 13.02
CA VAL A 21 20.41 10.41 13.90
C VAL A 21 21.64 9.58 13.55
N ASN A 22 21.47 8.27 13.39
CA ASN A 22 22.59 7.38 13.05
C ASN A 22 23.26 7.78 11.74
N ASP A 23 22.47 8.02 10.68
CA ASP A 23 23.02 8.41 9.37
C ASP A 23 23.73 9.76 9.42
N SER A 24 23.16 10.72 10.14
CA SER A 24 23.75 12.05 10.28
C SER A 24 25.05 12.00 11.07
N ILE A 25 25.07 11.27 12.19
CA ILE A 25 26.24 11.16 13.06
C ILE A 25 27.34 10.37 12.36
N SER A 26 27.04 9.21 11.76
CA SER A 26 28.07 8.40 11.07
C SER A 26 28.73 9.18 9.94
N THR A 27 27.95 9.90 9.14
CA THR A 27 28.49 10.74 8.06
C THR A 27 29.43 11.81 8.58
N LEU A 28 29.09 12.49 9.68
CA LEU A 28 29.95 13.52 10.28
C LEU A 28 31.19 12.95 10.91
N VAL A 29 31.12 11.81 11.58
CA VAL A 29 32.28 11.10 12.16
C VAL A 29 33.22 10.67 11.06
N ASP A 30 32.74 9.99 10.02
CA ASP A 30 33.54 9.51 8.90
C ASP A 30 34.27 10.66 8.19
N ALA A 31 33.55 11.76 7.96
CA ALA A 31 34.13 12.95 7.33
C ALA A 31 35.21 13.60 8.21
N SER A 32 34.98 13.68 9.51
CA SER A 32 35.93 14.27 10.45
C SER A 32 37.18 13.42 10.57
N ASP A 33 37.03 12.11 10.74
CA ASP A 33 38.13 11.17 10.88
C ASP A 33 38.99 11.13 9.61
N LYS A 34 38.34 11.09 8.43
CA LYS A 34 39.03 11.11 7.13
C LYS A 34 39.88 12.35 6.91
N ASN A 35 39.47 13.49 7.46
CA ASN A 35 40.17 14.75 7.30
C ASN A 35 41.07 15.10 8.52
N GLY A 36 41.09 14.27 9.55
CA GLY A 36 41.90 14.48 10.77
C GLY A 36 41.48 15.73 11.56
N ILE A 37 40.19 16.08 11.54
CA ILE A 37 39.63 17.22 12.27
C ILE A 37 38.83 16.76 13.49
N PRO A 38 38.74 17.56 14.56
CA PRO A 38 37.90 17.23 15.71
C PRO A 38 36.43 17.08 15.32
N HIS A 39 35.74 16.15 15.98
CA HIS A 39 34.28 16.00 15.79
C HIS A 39 33.54 17.28 16.21
N PRO A 40 32.61 17.80 15.37
CA PRO A 40 31.92 19.03 15.67
C PRO A 40 30.84 18.84 16.75
N ASN A 41 30.50 19.92 17.44
CA ASN A 41 29.24 19.98 18.17
C ASN A 41 28.09 20.17 17.17
N ILE A 42 27.01 19.39 17.35
CA ILE A 42 25.84 19.40 16.46
C ILE A 42 24.71 20.16 17.16
N ILE A 43 24.19 21.15 16.47
CA ILE A 43 22.98 21.90 16.89
C ILE A 43 21.93 21.69 15.82
N THR A 44 20.76 21.20 16.21
CA THR A 44 19.67 20.92 15.28
C THR A 44 18.44 21.75 15.62
N GLU A 45 17.67 22.12 14.60
CA GLU A 45 16.31 22.64 14.74
C GLU A 45 15.34 21.50 14.38
N SER A 46 14.91 20.75 15.40
CA SER A 46 14.10 19.54 15.23
C SER A 46 12.70 19.70 15.80
N GLY A 47 12.12 20.91 15.69
CA GLY A 47 10.88 21.32 16.38
C GLY A 47 9.77 20.27 16.36
N ARG A 48 9.25 19.90 15.21
CA ARG A 48 8.15 18.94 15.08
C ARG A 48 8.50 17.55 15.59
N ALA A 49 9.69 17.06 15.35
CA ALA A 49 10.11 15.75 15.81
C ALA A 49 10.12 15.63 17.33
N LEU A 50 10.41 16.72 18.03
CA LEU A 50 10.43 16.78 19.50
C LEU A 50 9.06 17.10 20.12
N THR A 51 8.21 17.87 19.43
CA THR A 51 6.97 18.40 19.98
C THR A 51 5.70 17.80 19.41
N ALA A 52 5.78 16.93 18.39
CA ALA A 52 4.62 16.35 17.73
C ALA A 52 3.67 15.57 18.65
N HIS A 53 4.13 15.12 19.80
CA HIS A 53 3.34 14.32 20.75
C HIS A 53 2.69 15.15 21.87
N HIS A 54 2.81 16.47 21.84
CA HIS A 54 2.23 17.32 22.90
C HIS A 54 0.74 17.62 22.72
N SER A 55 0.19 17.34 21.53
CA SER A 55 -1.20 17.59 21.16
C SER A 55 -1.83 16.39 20.48
N VAL A 56 -3.15 16.26 20.61
CA VAL A 56 -3.95 15.24 19.93
C VAL A 56 -5.04 15.95 19.13
N LEU A 57 -5.09 15.66 17.81
CA LEU A 57 -6.17 16.11 16.95
C LEU A 57 -7.23 15.01 16.84
N ILE A 58 -8.47 15.36 17.19
CA ILE A 58 -9.63 14.48 17.03
C ILE A 58 -10.46 15.04 15.86
N PHE A 59 -10.74 14.23 14.87
CA PHE A 59 -11.52 14.63 13.70
C PHE A 59 -12.46 13.51 13.26
N GLU A 60 -13.46 13.89 12.48
CA GLU A 60 -14.42 12.96 11.90
C GLU A 60 -13.95 12.48 10.52
N VAL A 61 -14.14 11.19 10.25
CA VAL A 61 -13.97 10.61 8.91
C VAL A 61 -15.24 10.91 8.11
N LEU A 62 -15.10 11.64 7.01
CA LEU A 62 -16.23 12.04 6.15
C LEU A 62 -16.65 10.92 5.20
N GLU A 63 -15.68 10.18 4.68
CA GLU A 63 -15.90 9.12 3.69
C GLU A 63 -14.77 8.08 3.78
N THR A 64 -15.09 6.86 3.41
CA THR A 64 -14.13 5.77 3.27
C THR A 64 -14.22 5.21 1.85
N THR A 65 -13.10 5.15 1.15
CA THR A 65 -13.01 4.42 -0.12
C THR A 65 -12.42 3.06 0.16
N THR A 66 -13.22 2.03 -0.12
CA THR A 66 -12.81 0.63 -0.11
C THR A 66 -12.51 0.15 -1.53
N LEU A 67 -11.68 -0.87 -1.64
CA LEU A 67 -11.47 -1.54 -2.92
C LEU A 67 -12.73 -2.33 -3.30
N PRO A 68 -13.09 -2.40 -4.59
CA PRO A 68 -14.27 -3.12 -5.03
C PRO A 68 -14.15 -4.62 -4.72
N GLU A 69 -15.29 -5.27 -4.57
CA GLU A 69 -15.40 -6.72 -4.36
C GLU A 69 -16.31 -7.34 -5.40
N TRP A 70 -16.07 -8.61 -5.69
CA TRP A 70 -17.01 -9.43 -6.42
C TRP A 70 -18.20 -9.77 -5.50
N ASP A 71 -19.40 -9.75 -6.05
CA ASP A 71 -20.59 -10.14 -5.33
C ASP A 71 -20.78 -11.66 -5.48
N ASP A 72 -20.85 -12.37 -4.37
CA ASP A 72 -21.03 -13.85 -4.38
C ASP A 72 -22.32 -14.29 -5.08
N ASP A 73 -23.32 -13.39 -5.18
CA ASP A 73 -24.56 -13.62 -5.90
C ASP A 73 -24.43 -13.37 -7.43
N GLU A 74 -23.32 -12.83 -7.91
CA GLU A 74 -23.06 -12.56 -9.33
C GLU A 74 -22.42 -13.78 -10.00
N GLU A 75 -23.16 -14.40 -10.92
CA GLU A 75 -22.67 -15.55 -11.68
C GLU A 75 -21.86 -15.11 -12.90
N VAL A 76 -20.72 -15.77 -13.11
CA VAL A 76 -19.97 -15.68 -14.37
C VAL A 76 -20.47 -16.74 -15.34
N THR A 77 -20.79 -16.33 -16.56
CA THR A 77 -21.37 -17.18 -17.60
C THR A 77 -20.42 -17.33 -18.80
N GLU A 78 -20.79 -18.24 -19.72
CA GLU A 78 -20.06 -18.41 -20.98
C GLU A 78 -20.14 -17.17 -21.91
N GLU A 79 -21.05 -16.23 -21.64
CA GLU A 79 -21.20 -14.98 -22.38
C GLU A 79 -20.22 -13.89 -21.90
N ASP A 80 -19.66 -14.03 -20.71
CA ASP A 80 -18.67 -13.08 -20.19
C ASP A 80 -17.31 -13.28 -20.91
N HIS A 81 -16.51 -12.21 -20.92
CA HIS A 81 -15.20 -12.22 -21.57
C HIS A 81 -14.29 -13.31 -20.97
N GLU A 82 -13.46 -13.93 -21.81
CA GLU A 82 -12.57 -15.04 -21.41
C GLU A 82 -11.70 -14.70 -20.19
N LEU A 83 -11.17 -13.48 -20.08
CA LEU A 83 -10.38 -13.02 -18.94
C LEU A 83 -11.20 -12.95 -17.64
N VAL A 84 -12.51 -12.68 -17.71
CA VAL A 84 -13.41 -12.72 -16.55
C VAL A 84 -13.61 -14.15 -16.10
N GLN A 85 -13.86 -15.07 -17.05
CA GLN A 85 -14.06 -16.50 -16.76
C GLN A 85 -12.78 -17.11 -16.16
N GLU A 86 -11.61 -16.77 -16.70
CA GLU A 86 -10.31 -17.24 -16.21
C GLU A 86 -10.04 -16.76 -14.78
N LEU A 87 -10.21 -15.45 -14.53
CA LEU A 87 -9.99 -14.86 -13.21
C LEU A 87 -10.98 -15.38 -12.17
N TYR A 88 -12.24 -15.61 -12.55
CA TYR A 88 -13.23 -16.25 -11.70
C TYR A 88 -12.84 -17.68 -11.35
N GLY A 89 -12.35 -18.46 -12.31
CA GLY A 89 -11.85 -19.81 -12.07
C GLY A 89 -10.65 -19.87 -11.12
N ILE A 90 -9.77 -18.87 -11.17
CA ILE A 90 -8.67 -18.69 -10.21
C ILE A 90 -9.23 -18.45 -8.80
N TRP A 91 -10.19 -17.54 -8.68
CA TRP A 91 -10.81 -17.20 -7.39
C TRP A 91 -11.57 -18.38 -6.79
N ASP A 92 -12.42 -19.05 -7.56
CA ASP A 92 -13.24 -20.19 -7.12
C ASP A 92 -12.41 -21.40 -6.65
N THR A 93 -11.23 -21.61 -7.25
CA THR A 93 -10.33 -22.72 -6.91
C THR A 93 -9.18 -22.35 -5.99
N LEU A 94 -9.16 -21.12 -5.48
CA LEU A 94 -8.07 -20.59 -4.66
C LEU A 94 -7.92 -21.38 -3.36
N ASN A 95 -6.69 -21.73 -3.04
CA ASN A 95 -6.33 -22.39 -1.80
C ASN A 95 -4.86 -22.13 -1.46
N GLN A 96 -4.43 -22.59 -0.27
CA GLN A 96 -3.07 -22.35 0.21
C GLN A 96 -1.96 -22.80 -0.75
N ASN A 97 -2.15 -23.89 -1.48
CA ASN A 97 -1.13 -24.42 -2.39
C ASN A 97 -1.02 -23.62 -3.68
N LYS A 98 -2.11 -22.98 -4.11
CA LYS A 98 -2.20 -22.19 -5.35
C LYS A 98 -2.05 -20.68 -5.10
N MET A 99 -1.90 -20.26 -3.86
CA MET A 99 -1.95 -18.86 -3.46
C MET A 99 -0.97 -17.95 -4.24
N LEU A 100 0.29 -18.35 -4.40
CA LEU A 100 1.28 -17.57 -5.14
C LEU A 100 1.03 -17.56 -6.65
N GLU A 101 0.65 -18.70 -7.22
CA GLU A 101 0.24 -18.81 -8.62
C GLU A 101 -0.95 -17.88 -8.88
N ALA A 102 -2.02 -17.99 -8.08
CA ALA A 102 -3.19 -17.15 -8.19
C ALA A 102 -2.88 -15.64 -8.07
N TRP A 103 -1.94 -15.27 -7.21
CA TRP A 103 -1.49 -13.88 -7.07
C TRP A 103 -0.79 -13.37 -8.34
N HIS A 104 0.08 -14.16 -8.95
CA HIS A 104 0.76 -13.80 -10.20
C HIS A 104 -0.20 -13.77 -11.38
N ASP A 105 -1.01 -14.82 -11.54
CA ASP A 105 -1.95 -14.94 -12.66
C ASP A 105 -3.00 -13.83 -12.64
N ALA A 106 -3.54 -13.51 -11.47
CA ALA A 106 -4.49 -12.41 -11.33
C ALA A 106 -3.87 -11.04 -11.70
N GLN A 107 -2.60 -10.79 -11.37
CA GLN A 107 -1.90 -9.58 -11.80
C GLN A 107 -1.75 -9.53 -13.31
N GLN A 108 -1.33 -10.62 -13.93
CA GLN A 108 -1.17 -10.71 -15.36
C GLN A 108 -2.49 -10.47 -16.11
N ILE A 109 -3.58 -11.12 -15.67
CA ILE A 109 -4.91 -10.93 -16.27
C ILE A 109 -5.37 -9.47 -16.15
N ARG A 110 -5.14 -8.86 -14.99
CA ARG A 110 -5.50 -7.45 -14.77
C ARG A 110 -4.72 -6.51 -15.68
N GLU A 111 -3.43 -6.72 -15.86
CA GLU A 111 -2.57 -5.93 -16.76
C GLU A 111 -3.01 -6.10 -18.21
N GLU A 112 -3.27 -7.32 -18.65
CA GLU A 112 -3.78 -7.62 -19.99
C GLU A 112 -5.14 -6.95 -20.25
N ALA A 113 -6.06 -7.05 -19.29
CA ALA A 113 -7.37 -6.40 -19.39
C ALA A 113 -7.25 -4.87 -19.46
N LEU A 114 -6.30 -4.26 -18.76
CA LEU A 114 -6.03 -2.83 -18.83
C LEU A 114 -5.49 -2.44 -20.20
N ASP A 115 -4.61 -3.24 -20.77
CA ASP A 115 -4.05 -3.01 -22.11
C ASP A 115 -5.15 -3.13 -23.18
N LEU A 116 -5.93 -4.19 -23.15
CA LEU A 116 -7.07 -4.39 -24.07
C LEU A 116 -8.13 -3.28 -23.94
N PHE A 117 -8.41 -2.82 -22.72
CA PHE A 117 -9.32 -1.71 -22.48
C PHE A 117 -8.78 -0.40 -23.06
N SER A 118 -7.49 -0.12 -22.91
CA SER A 118 -6.85 1.08 -23.44
C SER A 118 -6.88 1.12 -24.98
N HIS A 119 -6.91 -0.05 -25.63
CA HIS A 119 -7.04 -0.21 -27.08
C HIS A 119 -8.51 -0.29 -27.56
N GLY A 120 -9.49 -0.22 -26.64
CA GLY A 120 -10.91 -0.26 -26.98
C GLY A 120 -11.43 -1.65 -27.39
N ILE A 121 -10.70 -2.71 -27.05
CA ILE A 121 -11.06 -4.11 -27.34
C ILE A 121 -12.01 -4.63 -26.25
N VAL A 122 -11.71 -4.33 -24.98
CA VAL A 122 -12.54 -4.67 -23.83
C VAL A 122 -13.36 -3.46 -23.42
N ASP A 123 -14.63 -3.67 -23.07
CA ASP A 123 -15.53 -2.62 -22.62
C ASP A 123 -15.38 -2.30 -21.12
N LEU A 124 -16.04 -1.23 -20.67
CA LEU A 124 -15.97 -0.80 -19.27
C LEU A 124 -16.60 -1.80 -18.30
N LYS A 125 -17.65 -2.53 -18.74
CA LYS A 125 -18.31 -3.55 -17.91
C LYS A 125 -17.33 -4.67 -17.59
N THR A 126 -16.71 -5.24 -18.62
CA THR A 126 -15.70 -6.30 -18.49
C THR A 126 -14.52 -5.84 -17.64
N ARG A 127 -14.03 -4.60 -17.87
CA ARG A 127 -12.96 -4.02 -17.07
C ARG A 127 -13.33 -3.91 -15.59
N ALA A 128 -14.57 -3.52 -15.28
CA ALA A 128 -15.06 -3.42 -13.90
C ALA A 128 -15.21 -4.80 -13.24
N GLN A 129 -15.66 -5.82 -13.98
CA GLN A 129 -15.74 -7.21 -13.50
C GLN A 129 -14.36 -7.72 -13.12
N ILE A 130 -13.35 -7.52 -13.98
CA ILE A 130 -11.96 -7.93 -13.72
C ILE A 130 -11.38 -7.21 -12.50
N GLU A 131 -11.63 -5.89 -12.32
CA GLU A 131 -11.17 -5.19 -11.12
C GLU A 131 -11.78 -5.76 -9.84
N ARG A 132 -13.08 -6.06 -9.82
CA ARG A 132 -13.75 -6.65 -8.66
C ARG A 132 -13.20 -8.03 -8.33
N LEU A 133 -13.09 -8.91 -9.32
CA LEU A 133 -12.51 -10.24 -9.15
C LEU A 133 -11.05 -10.18 -8.68
N TYR A 134 -10.24 -9.31 -9.30
CA TYR A 134 -8.85 -9.12 -8.90
C TYR A 134 -8.71 -8.79 -7.42
N TRP A 135 -9.48 -7.82 -6.93
CA TRP A 135 -9.41 -7.43 -5.53
C TRP A 135 -9.96 -8.50 -4.59
N SER A 136 -10.94 -9.30 -5.03
CA SER A 136 -11.40 -10.46 -4.27
C SER A 136 -10.32 -11.55 -4.18
N VAL A 137 -9.64 -11.86 -5.26
CA VAL A 137 -8.45 -12.75 -5.24
C VAL A 137 -7.38 -12.22 -4.28
N MET A 138 -7.06 -10.92 -4.36
CA MET A 138 -6.03 -10.31 -3.49
C MET A 138 -6.41 -10.39 -2.00
N ARG A 139 -7.69 -10.21 -1.65
CA ARG A 139 -8.15 -10.36 -0.26
C ARG A 139 -8.04 -11.79 0.24
N GLU A 140 -8.46 -12.77 -0.58
CA GLU A 140 -8.38 -14.18 -0.23
C GLU A 140 -6.92 -14.64 -0.07
N VAL A 141 -6.04 -14.23 -1.00
CA VAL A 141 -4.58 -14.44 -0.90
C VAL A 141 -4.03 -13.86 0.41
N ASN A 142 -4.43 -12.64 0.76
CA ASN A 142 -4.00 -12.00 2.01
C ASN A 142 -4.51 -12.74 3.25
N GLN A 143 -5.74 -13.22 3.23
CA GLN A 143 -6.32 -14.00 4.32
C GLN A 143 -5.59 -15.32 4.51
N ILE A 144 -5.33 -16.06 3.43
CA ILE A 144 -4.56 -17.30 3.46
C ILE A 144 -3.14 -17.05 3.97
N ALA A 145 -2.45 -16.03 3.43
CA ALA A 145 -1.09 -15.67 3.85
C ALA A 145 -1.01 -15.29 5.33
N GLY A 146 -2.02 -14.57 5.83
CA GLY A 146 -2.12 -14.18 7.25
C GLY A 146 -2.28 -15.37 8.21
N GLY A 147 -2.81 -16.50 7.74
CA GLY A 147 -2.92 -17.74 8.49
C GLY A 147 -1.62 -18.58 8.53
N LEU A 148 -0.61 -18.22 7.74
CA LEU A 148 0.65 -18.98 7.67
C LEU A 148 1.64 -18.54 8.74
N LYS A 149 2.39 -19.49 9.26
CA LYS A 149 3.50 -19.20 10.19
C LYS A 149 4.62 -18.36 9.54
N HIS A 150 4.82 -18.56 8.25
CA HIS A 150 5.77 -17.82 7.42
C HIS A 150 5.10 -17.50 6.08
N ALA A 151 4.62 -16.27 5.94
CA ALA A 151 4.11 -15.81 4.67
C ALA A 151 5.26 -15.55 3.69
N PRO A 152 5.07 -15.79 2.38
CA PRO A 152 6.05 -15.44 1.36
C PRO A 152 6.41 -13.95 1.38
N ASP A 153 7.69 -13.65 1.16
CA ASP A 153 8.21 -12.28 1.19
C ASP A 153 7.53 -11.38 0.15
N GLU A 154 7.16 -11.94 -0.99
CA GLU A 154 6.47 -11.26 -2.07
C GLU A 154 5.11 -10.67 -1.65
N LEU A 155 4.43 -11.30 -0.69
CA LEU A 155 3.11 -10.88 -0.21
C LEU A 155 3.18 -9.86 0.94
N ARG A 156 4.35 -9.48 1.43
CA ARG A 156 4.50 -8.55 2.57
C ARG A 156 3.85 -7.18 2.34
N GLY A 157 3.78 -6.74 1.09
CA GLY A 157 3.15 -5.47 0.72
C GLY A 157 1.63 -5.52 0.62
N LEU A 158 1.05 -6.73 0.53
CA LEU A 158 -0.36 -6.92 0.21
C LEU A 158 -1.34 -6.32 1.26
N PRO A 159 -1.11 -6.46 2.59
CA PRO A 159 -1.98 -5.81 3.58
C PRO A 159 -2.03 -4.29 3.44
N LYS A 160 -0.92 -3.68 3.03
CA LYS A 160 -0.82 -2.24 2.78
C LYS A 160 -1.57 -1.82 1.51
N LEU A 161 -1.50 -2.65 0.48
CA LEU A 161 -2.21 -2.44 -0.79
C LEU A 161 -3.73 -2.52 -0.60
N LEU A 162 -4.18 -3.39 0.29
CA LEU A 162 -5.60 -3.62 0.60
C LEU A 162 -6.18 -2.65 1.64
N ALA A 163 -5.38 -1.71 2.15
CA ALA A 163 -5.83 -0.77 3.16
C ALA A 163 -6.86 0.22 2.62
N ASP A 164 -7.91 0.46 3.39
CA ASP A 164 -8.93 1.47 3.11
C ASP A 164 -8.35 2.90 3.14
N LYS A 165 -8.96 3.80 2.38
CA LYS A 165 -8.62 5.22 2.35
C LYS A 165 -9.71 6.02 3.04
N TYR A 166 -9.32 6.75 4.08
CA TYR A 166 -10.22 7.61 4.84
C TYR A 166 -10.07 9.06 4.39
N PHE A 167 -11.18 9.71 4.07
CA PHE A 167 -11.25 11.11 3.73
C PHE A 167 -11.66 11.94 4.94
N CYS A 168 -10.87 12.96 5.26
CA CYS A 168 -11.07 13.81 6.39
C CYS A 168 -11.07 15.29 5.96
N ASN A 169 -11.82 16.12 6.65
CA ASN A 169 -11.96 17.53 6.31
C ASN A 169 -10.82 18.39 6.91
N PHE A 170 -9.59 18.04 6.59
CA PHE A 170 -8.43 18.87 6.92
C PHE A 170 -7.30 18.70 5.92
N SER A 171 -6.45 19.73 5.83
CA SER A 171 -5.21 19.66 5.05
C SER A 171 -4.04 19.28 5.93
N LEU A 172 -3.29 18.26 5.54
CA LEU A 172 -2.06 17.86 6.22
C LEU A 172 -1.02 19.00 6.22
N PHE A 173 -1.02 19.83 5.18
CA PHE A 173 -0.02 20.88 4.98
C PHE A 173 -0.42 22.24 5.54
N GLN A 174 -1.72 22.49 5.71
CA GLN A 174 -2.25 23.78 6.19
C GLN A 174 -2.92 23.64 7.55
N SER A 175 -3.97 22.83 7.65
CA SER A 175 -4.77 22.75 8.86
C SER A 175 -4.07 22.00 9.99
N LEU A 176 -3.35 20.94 9.68
CA LEU A 176 -2.68 20.14 10.69
C LEU A 176 -1.44 20.83 11.30
N PRO A 177 -0.54 21.47 10.51
CA PRO A 177 0.59 22.20 11.07
C PRO A 177 0.21 23.51 11.77
N ASP A 178 -0.82 24.18 11.28
CA ASP A 178 -1.20 25.53 11.78
C ASP A 178 -2.10 25.48 13.02
N SER A 179 -2.56 24.29 13.41
CA SER A 179 -3.40 24.08 14.60
C SER A 179 -2.62 23.72 15.86
N TRP A 180 -1.30 23.72 15.79
CA TRP A 180 -0.40 23.35 16.90
C TRP A 180 0.05 24.55 17.72
#